data_8b6c84c90b87ffba4679255ed3245c90
#
_entry.id   8b6c84c90b87ffba4679255ed3245c90
#
_cell.length_a   1.000
_cell.length_b   1.000
_cell.length_c   1.000
_cell.angle_alpha   90.00
_cell.angle_beta   90.00
_cell.angle_gamma   90.00
#
_symmetry.space_group_name_H-M   'P 1'
#
loop_
_entity.id
_entity.type
_entity.pdbx_description
1 polymer ?
#
loop_
_entity_poly.entity_id
_entity_poly.type
_entity_poly.pdbx_seq_one_letter_code
_entity_poly.pdbx_strand_id
1 'polypeptide(L)'
;MEALKNNGVKAKMLVRDKRTDQITVASLPQSPLLKAKFVWERVCIWKANRFKKHNLFQVDLANTGTDVTSLPEFKEADVIHLHWINQGFLSLKDIRRIIDSGKPIVWTMHDQWPFTGICHYSGECTKYQTECHHCPLLLHGGGTHDLSAKVFRRKQQMLRGAHIIFV
;
A
#
# COMPACT_ATOMS: atom_id res chain seq x y z
N MET A 1 14.63 4.00 -13.34
CA MET A 1 14.13 5.03 -14.27
C MET A 1 15.07 5.31 -15.45
N GLU A 2 16.37 5.45 -15.24
CA GLU A 2 17.33 5.69 -16.35
C GLU A 2 17.32 4.58 -17.40
N ALA A 3 17.28 3.31 -17.00
CA ALA A 3 17.21 2.19 -17.93
C ALA A 3 15.94 2.25 -18.83
N LEU A 4 14.80 2.66 -18.31
CA LEU A 4 13.59 2.86 -19.09
C LEU A 4 13.73 4.01 -20.08
N LYS A 5 14.31 5.11 -19.63
CA LYS A 5 14.59 6.28 -20.49
C LYS A 5 15.53 5.94 -21.65
N ASN A 6 16.58 5.16 -21.38
CA ASN A 6 17.53 4.72 -22.40
C ASN A 6 16.88 3.79 -23.45
N ASN A 7 15.75 3.18 -23.12
CA ASN A 7 14.94 2.38 -24.04
C ASN A 7 13.73 3.14 -24.62
N GLY A 8 13.76 4.47 -24.60
CA GLY A 8 12.72 5.32 -25.20
C GLY A 8 11.41 5.44 -24.41
N VAL A 9 11.36 4.91 -23.18
CA VAL A 9 10.18 4.96 -22.32
C VAL A 9 10.19 6.26 -21.50
N LYS A 10 9.13 7.07 -21.61
CA LYS A 10 8.92 8.24 -20.74
C LYS A 10 8.45 7.75 -19.36
N ALA A 11 9.37 7.69 -18.40
CA ALA A 11 9.05 7.29 -17.04
C ALA A 11 9.04 8.50 -16.09
N LYS A 12 7.97 8.65 -15.33
CA LYS A 12 7.83 9.58 -14.19
C LYS A 12 7.61 8.78 -12.92
N MET A 13 8.11 9.22 -11.79
CA MET A 13 7.89 8.62 -10.49
C MET A 13 7.05 9.58 -9.64
N LEU A 14 5.90 9.12 -9.14
CA LEU A 14 5.11 9.84 -8.15
C LEU A 14 5.43 9.27 -6.77
N VAL A 15 5.87 10.13 -5.86
CA VAL A 15 6.19 9.76 -4.48
C VAL A 15 5.36 10.56 -3.48
N ARG A 16 5.18 10.02 -2.27
CA ARG A 16 4.53 10.76 -1.20
C ARG A 16 5.39 11.96 -0.76
N ASP A 17 6.67 11.72 -0.51
CA ASP A 17 7.62 12.73 -0.02
C ASP A 17 8.84 12.75 -0.96
N LYS A 18 9.01 13.83 -1.71
CA LYS A 18 10.16 14.00 -2.62
C LYS A 18 11.39 14.47 -1.84
N ARG A 19 12.51 13.77 -2.04
CA ARG A 19 13.82 14.10 -1.42
C ARG A 19 14.93 14.26 -2.47
N THR A 20 14.58 14.57 -3.70
CA THR A 20 15.50 14.71 -4.83
C THR A 20 15.08 15.88 -5.71
N ASP A 21 16.00 16.51 -6.39
CA ASP A 21 15.75 17.59 -7.35
C ASP A 21 15.45 17.08 -8.77
N GLN A 22 15.40 15.76 -8.97
CA GLN A 22 15.13 15.19 -10.28
C GLN A 22 13.75 15.60 -10.81
N ILE A 23 13.69 16.12 -12.03
CA ILE A 23 12.47 16.59 -12.71
C ILE A 23 11.49 15.44 -12.96
N THR A 24 12.01 14.24 -13.17
CA THR A 24 11.20 13.02 -13.41
C THR A 24 10.52 12.48 -12.16
N VAL A 25 10.79 13.04 -10.99
CA VAL A 25 10.16 12.69 -9.72
C VAL A 25 9.19 13.79 -9.31
N ALA A 26 7.91 13.48 -9.27
CA ALA A 26 6.84 14.33 -8.71
C ALA A 26 6.49 13.88 -7.28
N SER A 27 6.00 14.79 -6.47
CA SER A 27 5.46 14.48 -5.14
C SER A 27 3.99 14.81 -5.04
N LEU A 28 3.30 14.15 -4.12
CA LEU A 28 1.98 14.63 -3.71
C LEU A 28 2.08 16.07 -3.20
N PRO A 29 1.02 16.88 -3.39
CA PRO A 29 0.93 18.20 -2.79
C PRO A 29 1.13 18.08 -1.26
N GLN A 30 2.18 18.72 -0.75
CA GLN A 30 2.52 18.63 0.67
C GLN A 30 1.45 19.36 1.49
N SER A 31 0.85 18.65 2.44
CA SER A 31 -0.17 19.20 3.32
C SER A 31 -0.10 18.54 4.71
N PRO A 32 -0.56 19.21 5.75
CA PRO A 32 -0.70 18.61 7.08
C PRO A 32 -1.55 17.33 7.07
N LEU A 33 -2.48 17.22 6.11
CA LEU A 33 -3.36 16.06 5.94
C LEU A 33 -2.58 14.77 5.59
N LEU A 34 -1.48 14.85 4.82
CA LEU A 34 -0.66 13.68 4.52
C LEU A 34 -0.01 13.11 5.80
N LYS A 35 0.47 13.99 6.68
CA LYS A 35 1.02 13.58 7.98
C LYS A 35 -0.08 13.01 8.88
N ALA A 36 -1.24 13.65 8.92
CA ALA A 36 -2.39 13.19 9.70
C ALA A 36 -2.86 11.80 9.26
N LYS A 37 -2.89 11.50 7.96
CA LYS A 37 -3.23 10.18 7.42
C LYS A 37 -2.29 9.10 7.94
N PHE A 38 -0.99 9.33 7.89
CA PHE A 38 0.01 8.40 8.43
C PHE A 38 -0.18 8.17 9.93
N VAL A 39 -0.32 9.25 10.70
CA VAL A 39 -0.53 9.18 12.16
C VAL A 39 -1.82 8.43 12.48
N TRP A 40 -2.90 8.68 11.76
CA TRP A 40 -4.18 8.01 11.96
C TRP A 40 -4.07 6.49 11.80
N GLU A 41 -3.37 6.01 10.79
CA GLU A 41 -3.13 4.59 10.63
C GLU A 41 -2.39 3.99 11.83
N ARG A 42 -1.34 4.66 12.30
CA ARG A 42 -0.59 4.24 13.51
C ARG A 42 -1.48 4.24 14.76
N VAL A 43 -2.37 5.22 14.90
CA VAL A 43 -3.36 5.27 15.99
C VAL A 43 -4.31 4.06 15.92
N CYS A 44 -4.78 3.69 14.74
CA CYS A 44 -5.64 2.52 14.57
C CYS A 44 -4.93 1.21 15.02
N ILE A 45 -3.66 1.05 14.65
CA ILE A 45 -2.86 -0.11 15.07
C ILE A 45 -2.62 -0.09 16.58
N TRP A 46 -2.25 1.08 17.13
CA TRP A 46 -2.03 1.27 18.56
C TRP A 46 -3.28 0.95 19.39
N LYS A 47 -4.46 1.43 18.95
CA LYS A 47 -5.74 1.10 19.58
C LYS A 47 -6.03 -0.40 19.53
N ALA A 48 -5.79 -1.07 18.40
CA ALA A 48 -5.97 -2.52 18.28
C ALA A 48 -5.02 -3.31 19.17
N ASN A 49 -3.84 -2.79 19.44
CA ASN A 49 -2.86 -3.32 20.39
C ASN A 49 -3.10 -2.83 21.84
N ARG A 50 -4.34 -2.47 22.20
CA ARG A 50 -4.72 -2.01 23.56
C ARG A 50 -3.81 -0.90 24.08
N PHE A 51 -3.52 0.08 23.21
CA PHE A 51 -2.68 1.24 23.49
C PHE A 51 -1.21 0.90 23.84
N LYS A 52 -0.70 -0.24 23.34
CA LYS A 52 0.72 -0.61 23.44
C LYS A 52 1.44 -0.35 22.12
N LYS A 53 2.70 0.09 22.19
CA LYS A 53 3.57 0.30 21.02
C LYS A 53 4.15 -1.02 20.50
N HIS A 54 3.26 -1.98 20.19
CA HIS A 54 3.64 -3.30 19.72
C HIS A 54 3.62 -3.33 18.18
N ASN A 55 4.75 -3.63 17.55
CA ASN A 55 4.92 -3.82 16.10
C ASN A 55 4.29 -2.72 15.21
N LEU A 56 4.23 -1.45 15.68
CA LEU A 56 3.53 -0.35 15.00
C LEU A 56 3.98 -0.10 13.55
N PHE A 57 5.22 -0.46 13.22
CA PHE A 57 5.83 -0.22 11.91
C PHE A 57 6.08 -1.50 11.11
N GLN A 58 5.77 -2.67 11.68
CA GLN A 58 5.88 -3.95 10.98
C GLN A 58 4.59 -4.33 10.25
N VAL A 59 3.53 -3.56 10.46
CA VAL A 59 2.21 -3.79 9.89
C VAL A 59 1.66 -2.52 9.25
N ASP A 60 0.84 -2.70 8.21
CA ASP A 60 0.19 -1.61 7.50
C ASP A 60 -1.24 -1.98 7.13
N LEU A 61 -2.18 -1.05 7.35
CA LEU A 61 -3.61 -1.28 7.15
C LEU A 61 -4.10 -0.75 5.79
N ALA A 62 -3.39 0.21 5.22
CA ALA A 62 -3.80 1.01 4.06
C ALA A 62 -5.26 1.51 4.19
N ASN A 63 -5.62 1.95 5.38
CA ASN A 63 -6.95 2.47 5.68
C ASN A 63 -7.08 3.97 5.38
N THR A 64 -5.96 4.62 5.08
CA THR A 64 -5.87 6.02 4.63
C THR A 64 -4.92 6.13 3.45
N GLY A 65 -5.19 7.07 2.56
CA GLY A 65 -4.35 7.30 1.39
C GLY A 65 -4.78 8.56 0.64
N THR A 66 -4.20 8.77 -0.52
CA THR A 66 -4.52 9.89 -1.40
C THR A 66 -4.91 9.35 -2.76
N ASP A 67 -6.04 9.82 -3.28
CA ASP A 67 -6.46 9.51 -4.64
C ASP A 67 -5.52 10.17 -5.65
N VAL A 68 -4.73 9.36 -6.34
CA VAL A 68 -3.78 9.83 -7.35
C VAL A 68 -4.37 9.84 -8.75
N THR A 69 -5.57 9.30 -8.95
CA THR A 69 -6.18 9.13 -10.28
C THR A 69 -6.56 10.46 -10.94
N SER A 70 -6.69 11.53 -10.15
CA SER A 70 -6.95 12.88 -10.62
C SER A 70 -5.70 13.62 -11.06
N LEU A 71 -4.52 13.16 -10.70
CA LEU A 71 -3.25 13.84 -10.97
C LEU A 71 -2.83 13.73 -12.44
N PRO A 72 -2.14 14.76 -12.99
CA PRO A 72 -1.63 14.71 -14.35
C PRO A 72 -0.75 13.49 -14.63
N GLU A 73 0.16 13.15 -13.69
CA GLU A 73 1.07 12.01 -13.80
C GLU A 73 0.32 10.70 -14.01
N PHE A 74 -0.82 10.52 -13.33
CA PHE A 74 -1.64 9.33 -13.49
C PHE A 74 -2.40 9.35 -14.82
N LYS A 75 -2.98 10.52 -15.17
CA LYS A 75 -3.79 10.65 -16.39
C LYS A 75 -2.97 10.43 -17.66
N GLU A 76 -1.74 10.96 -17.70
CA GLU A 76 -0.82 10.87 -18.81
C GLU A 76 -0.15 9.49 -18.95
N ALA A 77 -0.15 8.66 -17.90
CA ALA A 77 0.51 7.37 -17.91
C ALA A 77 -0.27 6.33 -18.73
N ASP A 78 0.42 5.58 -19.58
CA ASP A 78 -0.12 4.42 -20.29
C ASP A 78 -0.09 3.15 -19.42
N VAL A 79 0.88 3.06 -18.52
CA VAL A 79 1.08 1.92 -17.59
C VAL A 79 1.33 2.46 -16.20
N ILE A 80 0.72 1.86 -15.20
CA ILE A 80 0.93 2.18 -13.79
C ILE A 80 1.84 1.12 -13.17
N HIS A 81 2.99 1.55 -12.64
CA HIS A 81 3.91 0.67 -11.94
C HIS A 81 3.90 0.98 -10.45
N LEU A 82 3.40 0.06 -9.63
CA LEU A 82 3.30 0.20 -8.19
C LEU A 82 4.58 -0.34 -7.52
N HIS A 83 5.15 0.47 -6.64
CA HIS A 83 6.24 0.14 -5.73
C HIS A 83 5.83 0.62 -4.36
N TRP A 84 6.17 -0.04 -3.31
CA TRP A 84 5.87 0.29 -1.92
C TRP A 84 4.92 1.50 -1.71
N ILE A 85 3.63 1.24 -1.75
CA ILE A 85 2.56 2.24 -1.75
C ILE A 85 1.92 2.49 -0.37
N ASN A 86 2.56 2.00 0.67
CA ASN A 86 2.07 1.94 2.05
C ASN A 86 2.24 3.26 2.83
N GLN A 87 2.01 3.22 4.13
CA GLN A 87 2.23 4.30 5.10
C GLN A 87 1.48 5.59 4.78
N GLY A 88 0.20 5.46 4.42
CA GLY A 88 -0.68 6.61 4.14
C GLY A 88 -0.49 7.22 2.75
N PHE A 89 0.26 6.56 1.85
CA PHE A 89 0.34 6.98 0.45
C PHE A 89 -0.93 6.60 -0.29
N LEU A 90 -1.23 5.30 -0.42
CA LEU A 90 -2.47 4.79 -1.01
C LEU A 90 -3.25 3.97 0.01
N SER A 91 -4.57 4.18 0.06
CA SER A 91 -5.48 3.28 0.76
C SER A 91 -5.92 2.13 -0.14
N LEU A 92 -6.51 1.07 0.43
CA LEU A 92 -7.13 0.00 -0.36
C LEU A 92 -8.19 0.54 -1.34
N LYS A 93 -8.90 1.61 -0.95
CA LYS A 93 -9.88 2.28 -1.81
C LYS A 93 -9.18 2.99 -2.99
N ASP A 94 -8.04 3.62 -2.74
CA ASP A 94 -7.29 4.31 -3.81
C ASP A 94 -6.67 3.32 -4.77
N ILE A 95 -6.16 2.18 -4.28
CA ILE A 95 -5.68 1.07 -5.12
C ILE A 95 -6.82 0.53 -5.99
N ARG A 96 -8.02 0.35 -5.41
CA ARG A 96 -9.19 -0.08 -6.19
C ARG A 96 -9.54 0.92 -7.30
N ARG A 97 -9.47 2.23 -7.06
CA ARG A 97 -9.67 3.25 -8.10
C ARG A 97 -8.65 3.17 -9.23
N ILE A 98 -7.39 2.87 -8.88
CA ILE A 98 -6.34 2.63 -9.89
C ILE A 98 -6.70 1.41 -10.73
N ILE A 99 -7.16 0.30 -10.12
CA ILE A 99 -7.61 -0.89 -10.83
C ILE A 99 -8.81 -0.57 -11.73
N ASP A 100 -9.80 0.15 -11.22
CA ASP A 100 -11.02 0.52 -11.94
C ASP A 100 -10.77 1.50 -13.10
N SER A 101 -9.61 2.12 -13.17
CA SER A 101 -9.22 2.98 -14.29
C SER A 101 -9.02 2.21 -15.60
N GLY A 102 -8.84 0.90 -15.54
CA GLY A 102 -8.59 0.04 -16.68
C GLY A 102 -7.16 0.15 -17.27
N LYS A 103 -6.29 0.99 -16.69
CA LYS A 103 -4.90 1.08 -17.14
C LYS A 103 -4.14 -0.21 -16.77
N PRO A 104 -3.20 -0.69 -17.61
CA PRO A 104 -2.31 -1.79 -17.27
C PRO A 104 -1.53 -1.49 -15.97
N ILE A 105 -1.49 -2.48 -15.07
CA ILE A 105 -0.82 -2.33 -13.76
C ILE A 105 0.26 -3.39 -13.64
N VAL A 106 1.48 -2.94 -13.30
CA VAL A 106 2.57 -3.78 -12.83
C VAL A 106 2.79 -3.47 -11.35
N TRP A 107 2.96 -4.48 -10.52
CA TRP A 107 3.21 -4.29 -9.08
C TRP A 107 4.46 -5.06 -8.67
N THR A 108 5.56 -4.32 -8.45
CA THR A 108 6.77 -4.90 -7.88
C THR A 108 6.59 -5.10 -6.38
N MET A 109 6.67 -6.36 -5.97
CA MET A 109 6.53 -6.76 -4.57
C MET A 109 7.87 -6.68 -3.85
N HIS A 110 8.13 -5.56 -3.19
CA HIS A 110 9.31 -5.40 -2.34
C HIS A 110 9.19 -6.15 -1.02
N ASP A 111 7.98 -6.53 -0.66
CA ASP A 111 7.62 -7.28 0.55
C ASP A 111 6.35 -8.13 0.32
N GLN A 112 5.89 -8.81 1.33
CA GLN A 112 4.74 -9.71 1.26
C GLN A 112 3.40 -9.00 1.51
N TRP A 113 3.38 -7.70 1.75
CA TRP A 113 2.17 -6.99 2.12
C TRP A 113 1.01 -7.13 1.10
N PRO A 114 1.23 -7.15 -0.22
CA PRO A 114 0.14 -7.26 -1.19
C PRO A 114 -0.77 -8.49 -0.98
N PHE A 115 -0.21 -9.61 -0.53
CA PHE A 115 -0.94 -10.87 -0.35
C PHE A 115 -1.11 -11.34 1.10
N THR A 116 -0.52 -10.66 2.09
CA THR A 116 -0.76 -10.90 3.53
C THR A 116 -1.96 -10.10 4.03
N GLY A 117 -2.33 -10.27 5.31
CA GLY A 117 -3.31 -9.39 5.96
C GLY A 117 -2.78 -7.99 6.16
N ILE A 118 -1.82 -7.84 7.06
CA ILE A 118 -1.26 -6.55 7.46
C ILE A 118 0.26 -6.50 7.49
N CYS A 119 0.94 -7.65 7.49
CA CYS A 119 2.39 -7.71 7.67
C CYS A 119 3.16 -7.51 6.37
N HIS A 120 4.30 -6.84 6.47
CA HIS A 120 5.28 -6.72 5.39
C HIS A 120 6.07 -8.01 5.20
N TYR A 121 6.36 -8.73 6.30
CA TYR A 121 7.04 -10.01 6.29
C TYR A 121 6.30 -10.97 7.21
N SER A 122 5.94 -12.14 6.69
CA SER A 122 5.16 -13.14 7.44
C SER A 122 6.00 -13.95 8.42
N GLY A 123 7.33 -13.98 8.21
CA GLY A 123 8.20 -14.90 8.96
C GLY A 123 7.74 -16.34 8.74
N GLU A 124 7.59 -17.07 9.83
CA GLU A 124 7.11 -18.47 9.80
C GLU A 124 5.57 -18.59 9.66
N CYS A 125 4.84 -17.48 9.66
CA CYS A 125 3.39 -17.50 9.56
C CYS A 125 2.94 -17.80 8.12
N THR A 126 2.18 -18.87 7.93
CA THR A 126 1.64 -19.32 6.62
C THR A 126 0.15 -19.05 6.45
N LYS A 127 -0.51 -18.41 7.41
CA LYS A 127 -1.97 -18.20 7.41
C LYS A 127 -2.48 -17.40 6.21
N TYR A 128 -1.65 -16.53 5.63
CA TYR A 128 -2.00 -15.78 4.43
C TYR A 128 -2.31 -16.67 3.21
N GLN A 129 -1.88 -17.93 3.23
CA GLN A 129 -2.19 -18.90 2.15
C GLN A 129 -3.66 -19.31 2.15
N THR A 130 -4.35 -19.16 3.26
CA THR A 130 -5.78 -19.49 3.40
C THR A 130 -6.58 -18.29 3.89
N GLU A 131 -6.45 -17.92 5.16
CA GLU A 131 -7.10 -16.76 5.76
C GLU A 131 -6.25 -16.22 6.93
N CYS A 132 -5.95 -14.92 6.88
CA CYS A 132 -5.26 -14.27 8.01
C CYS A 132 -6.20 -14.08 9.21
N HIS A 133 -5.78 -14.53 10.38
CA HIS A 133 -6.38 -14.33 11.69
C HIS A 133 -5.38 -14.69 12.77
N HIS A 134 -5.66 -14.39 14.06
CA HIS A 134 -4.74 -14.67 15.17
C HIS A 134 -3.31 -14.26 14.80
N CYS A 135 -3.15 -12.98 14.37
CA CYS A 135 -1.90 -12.49 13.80
C CYS A 135 -0.82 -12.39 14.89
N PRO A 136 0.34 -13.06 14.70
CA PRO A 136 1.42 -13.03 15.70
C PRO A 136 2.02 -11.64 15.90
N LEU A 137 1.85 -10.74 14.94
CA LEU A 137 2.33 -9.35 15.03
C LEU A 137 1.37 -8.42 15.80
N LEU A 138 0.18 -8.90 16.18
CA LEU A 138 -0.71 -8.18 17.08
C LEU A 138 -0.52 -8.61 18.52
N LEU A 139 -0.81 -7.72 19.46
CA LEU A 139 -0.68 -8.00 20.88
C LEU A 139 -1.48 -9.27 21.26
N HIS A 140 -0.85 -10.15 22.05
CA HIS A 140 -1.40 -11.45 22.45
C HIS A 140 -1.80 -12.38 21.28
N GLY A 141 -1.15 -12.22 20.11
CA GLY A 141 -1.42 -13.06 18.95
C GLY A 141 -2.76 -12.77 18.25
N GLY A 142 -3.33 -11.60 18.46
CA GLY A 142 -4.58 -11.20 17.82
C GLY A 142 -5.80 -12.04 18.20
N GLY A 143 -6.72 -12.23 17.25
CA GLY A 143 -7.94 -13.02 17.41
C GLY A 143 -8.57 -13.39 16.07
N THR A 144 -9.67 -14.15 16.10
CA THR A 144 -10.37 -14.61 14.87
C THR A 144 -10.83 -13.47 13.95
N HIS A 145 -11.23 -12.35 14.53
CA HIS A 145 -11.72 -11.17 13.78
C HIS A 145 -10.82 -9.94 13.98
N ASP A 146 -9.53 -10.17 14.12
CA ASP A 146 -8.55 -9.11 14.34
C ASP A 146 -8.33 -8.21 13.09
N LEU A 147 -7.42 -7.26 13.19
CA LEU A 147 -7.10 -6.37 12.06
C LEU A 147 -6.60 -7.14 10.84
N SER A 148 -5.82 -8.21 11.04
CA SER A 148 -5.28 -8.98 9.93
C SER A 148 -6.38 -9.65 9.12
N ALA A 149 -7.37 -10.26 9.80
CA ALA A 149 -8.53 -10.88 9.16
C ALA A 149 -9.36 -9.86 8.36
N LYS A 150 -9.60 -8.69 8.96
CA LYS A 150 -10.39 -7.63 8.31
C LYS A 150 -9.71 -7.06 7.08
N VAL A 151 -8.41 -6.78 7.16
CA VAL A 151 -7.65 -6.20 6.05
C VAL A 151 -7.45 -7.23 4.96
N PHE A 152 -7.18 -8.50 5.31
CA PHE A 152 -7.05 -9.59 4.36
C PHE A 152 -8.29 -9.73 3.46
N ARG A 153 -9.48 -9.81 4.06
CA ARG A 153 -10.75 -9.87 3.31
C ARG A 153 -10.97 -8.64 2.43
N ARG A 154 -10.63 -7.45 2.92
CA ARG A 154 -10.72 -6.22 2.12
C ARG A 154 -9.75 -6.22 0.93
N LYS A 155 -8.55 -6.75 1.10
CA LYS A 155 -7.59 -6.91 -0.01
C LYS A 155 -8.10 -7.91 -1.05
N GLN A 156 -8.65 -9.04 -0.62
CA GLN A 156 -9.27 -10.00 -1.53
C GLN A 156 -10.40 -9.35 -2.35
N GLN A 157 -11.23 -8.53 -1.70
CA GLN A 157 -12.29 -7.79 -2.38
C GLN A 157 -11.72 -6.74 -3.34
N MET A 158 -10.70 -6.00 -2.91
CA MET A 158 -10.02 -4.99 -3.73
C MET A 158 -9.39 -5.61 -4.99
N LEU A 159 -8.80 -6.80 -4.89
CA LEU A 159 -8.13 -7.49 -5.99
C LEU A 159 -9.09 -8.30 -6.87
N ARG A 160 -10.36 -8.44 -6.48
CA ARG A 160 -11.33 -9.23 -7.26
C ARG A 160 -11.49 -8.66 -8.68
N GLY A 161 -11.24 -9.50 -9.70
CA GLY A 161 -11.31 -9.10 -11.11
C GLY A 161 -10.21 -8.13 -11.55
N ALA A 162 -9.17 -7.94 -10.74
CA ALA A 162 -8.05 -7.09 -11.11
C ALA A 162 -7.09 -7.82 -12.06
N HIS A 163 -6.67 -7.12 -13.11
CA HIS A 163 -5.61 -7.58 -14.01
C HIS A 163 -4.30 -6.86 -13.65
N ILE A 164 -3.52 -7.48 -12.75
CA ILE A 164 -2.25 -6.94 -12.26
C ILE A 164 -1.14 -7.93 -12.55
N ILE A 165 -0.04 -7.45 -13.11
CA ILE A 165 1.19 -8.24 -13.29
C ILE A 165 2.03 -8.03 -12.02
N PHE A 166 2.17 -9.06 -11.21
CA PHE A 166 3.07 -9.04 -10.05
C PHE A 166 4.48 -9.48 -10.45
N VAL A 167 5.52 -8.74 -10.02
CA VAL A 167 6.93 -8.99 -10.31
C VAL A 167 7.80 -8.85 -9.07
#